data_6bf268788ce68c5c0a5e9a345824f629
#
_entry.id   6bf268788ce68c5c0a5e9a345824f629
#
_cell.length_a   1.000
_cell.length_b   1.000
_cell.length_c   1.000
_cell.angle_alpha   90.00
_cell.angle_beta   90.00
_cell.angle_gamma   90.00
#
_symmetry.space_group_name_H-M   'P 1'
#
loop_
_entity.id
_entity.type
_entity.pdbx_description
1 polymer ?
#
loop_
_entity_poly.entity_id
_entity_poly.type
_entity_poly.pdbx_seq_one_letter_code
_entity_poly.pdbx_strand_id
1 'polypeptide(L)'
;RMALARSAEQSIDARYYIWQRDSTGLSLLKELKAAADRGVRVRLLVDDNGTPDLDAELAALNTLANFEVRVFNPFSLRSPRLLSYPLDFPRINRRMHNKSFTVDGVATIVGGRNIGDIYFARDTEVQYSDFDVLATGAVVDDVAADFDAYWNSASAYPHELLVTPPTDLSALDAASAEAEADPDTAAYAQSVSDSRLVQGILGHTLALDWVPVTLLSDDPRKALADAPAGTLVATALAPLVGQARQSIDVISAYFVPGREGTERLAFAARQGLRVRVLTNSLEATDVLPV
;
A
#
# COMPACT_ATOMS: atom_id res chain seq x y z
N ARG A 1 -3.60 11.50 1.21
CA ARG A 1 -3.70 10.71 2.46
C ARG A 1 -3.73 11.61 3.68
N MET A 2 -2.76 12.50 3.89
CA MET A 2 -2.75 13.41 5.05
C MET A 2 -4.01 14.27 5.14
N ALA A 3 -4.46 14.88 4.02
CA ALA A 3 -5.70 15.66 3.99
C ALA A 3 -6.92 14.82 4.39
N LEU A 4 -7.03 13.59 3.87
CA LEU A 4 -8.10 12.65 4.25
C LEU A 4 -7.99 12.22 5.72
N ALA A 5 -6.77 11.98 6.23
CA ALA A 5 -6.59 11.67 7.65
C ALA A 5 -7.03 12.82 8.57
N ARG A 6 -6.77 14.06 8.17
CA ARG A 6 -7.21 15.26 8.90
C ARG A 6 -8.73 15.44 8.88
N SER A 7 -9.39 15.08 7.78
CA SER A 7 -10.85 15.19 7.63
C SER A 7 -11.63 13.99 8.18
N ALA A 8 -10.95 12.90 8.56
CA ALA A 8 -11.59 11.72 9.12
C ALA A 8 -12.35 12.03 10.42
N GLU A 9 -13.60 11.52 10.52
CA GLU A 9 -14.48 11.71 11.67
C GLU A 9 -14.77 10.38 12.40
N GLN A 10 -14.74 9.24 11.73
CA GLN A 10 -15.14 7.94 12.28
C GLN A 10 -14.04 6.89 12.22
N SER A 11 -13.44 6.67 11.02
CA SER A 11 -12.49 5.58 10.85
C SER A 11 -11.48 5.82 9.73
N ILE A 12 -10.30 5.22 9.92
CA ILE A 12 -9.27 5.10 8.89
C ILE A 12 -8.81 3.65 8.84
N ASP A 13 -8.89 3.04 7.64
CA ASP A 13 -8.35 1.72 7.37
C ASP A 13 -7.21 1.87 6.35
N ALA A 14 -5.97 1.65 6.81
CA ALA A 14 -4.77 1.82 6.00
C ALA A 14 -4.04 0.48 5.85
N ARG A 15 -3.69 0.11 4.59
CA ARG A 15 -2.99 -1.13 4.28
C ARG A 15 -1.88 -0.84 3.28
N TYR A 16 -0.63 -1.26 3.62
CA TYR A 16 0.54 -1.03 2.78
C TYR A 16 1.52 -2.20 2.79
N TYR A 17 2.14 -2.43 1.62
CA TYR A 17 3.25 -3.37 1.49
C TYR A 17 4.54 -2.77 2.06
N ILE A 18 4.90 -1.54 1.65
CA ILE A 18 6.08 -0.83 2.16
C ILE A 18 5.63 0.43 2.89
N TRP A 19 6.22 0.63 4.07
CA TRP A 19 6.15 1.87 4.82
C TRP A 19 7.55 2.16 5.35
N GLN A 20 8.20 3.18 4.80
CA GLN A 20 9.57 3.53 5.17
C GLN A 20 9.59 4.42 6.40
N ARG A 21 10.66 4.28 7.18
CA ARG A 21 10.95 5.17 8.32
C ARG A 21 11.72 6.38 7.81
N ASP A 22 11.04 7.23 7.05
CA ASP A 22 11.53 8.48 6.49
C ASP A 22 10.54 9.62 6.74
N SER A 23 10.85 10.81 6.23
CA SER A 23 10.02 12.01 6.47
C SER A 23 8.57 11.82 6.03
N THR A 24 8.32 11.19 4.90
CA THR A 24 6.95 10.90 4.42
C THR A 24 6.24 9.90 5.32
N GLY A 25 6.92 8.80 5.67
CA GLY A 25 6.36 7.74 6.51
C GLY A 25 6.03 8.23 7.92
N LEU A 26 6.98 8.92 8.56
CA LEU A 26 6.80 9.48 9.91
C LEU A 26 5.74 10.58 9.95
N SER A 27 5.68 11.45 8.92
CA SER A 27 4.65 12.49 8.82
C SER A 27 3.25 11.89 8.71
N LEU A 28 3.07 10.81 7.95
CA LEU A 28 1.76 10.16 7.83
C LEU A 28 1.39 9.41 9.12
N LEU A 29 2.33 8.77 9.83
CA LEU A 29 2.07 8.17 11.15
C LEU A 29 1.62 9.23 12.16
N LYS A 30 2.22 10.43 12.14
CA LYS A 30 1.80 11.57 12.96
C LYS A 30 0.35 11.97 12.67
N GLU A 31 -0.06 12.05 11.40
CA GLU A 31 -1.43 12.39 11.03
C GLU A 31 -2.43 11.30 11.46
N LEU A 32 -2.04 10.02 11.38
CA LEU A 32 -2.86 8.91 11.88
C LEU A 32 -3.00 8.95 13.40
N LYS A 33 -1.91 9.25 14.13
CA LYS A 33 -1.95 9.48 15.57
C LYS A 33 -2.91 10.61 15.92
N ALA A 34 -2.79 11.76 15.23
CA ALA A 34 -3.66 12.91 15.46
C ALA A 34 -5.13 12.59 15.18
N ALA A 35 -5.43 11.73 14.22
CA ALA A 35 -6.79 11.23 13.99
C ALA A 35 -7.28 10.35 15.16
N ALA A 36 -6.45 9.42 15.65
CA ALA A 36 -6.78 8.60 16.82
C ALA A 36 -7.00 9.43 18.08
N ASP A 37 -6.19 10.48 18.30
CA ASP A 37 -6.34 11.42 19.42
C ASP A 37 -7.67 12.20 19.35
N ARG A 38 -8.23 12.41 18.14
CA ARG A 38 -9.58 12.99 17.96
C ARG A 38 -10.72 11.99 18.19
N GLY A 39 -10.40 10.70 18.41
CA GLY A 39 -11.39 9.64 18.61
C GLY A 39 -11.69 8.81 17.36
N VAL A 40 -11.00 9.07 16.25
CA VAL A 40 -11.13 8.29 15.01
C VAL A 40 -10.53 6.90 15.23
N ARG A 41 -11.26 5.85 14.85
CA ARG A 41 -10.74 4.48 14.89
C ARG A 41 -9.75 4.28 13.74
N VAL A 42 -8.51 3.96 14.06
CA VAL A 42 -7.46 3.69 13.07
C VAL A 42 -7.05 2.21 13.09
N ARG A 43 -7.12 1.55 11.94
CA ARG A 43 -6.56 0.22 11.71
C ARG A 43 -5.44 0.33 10.68
N LEU A 44 -4.24 -0.11 11.06
CA LEU A 44 -3.07 -0.10 10.20
C LEU A 44 -2.58 -1.53 9.98
N LEU A 45 -2.67 -2.03 8.74
CA LEU A 45 -2.14 -3.32 8.32
C LEU A 45 -0.89 -3.12 7.45
N VAL A 46 0.23 -3.61 7.89
CA VAL A 46 1.50 -3.52 7.17
C VAL A 46 2.11 -4.89 6.93
N ASP A 47 2.84 -5.04 5.83
CA ASP A 47 3.61 -6.27 5.58
C ASP A 47 4.96 -6.20 6.30
N ASP A 48 5.35 -7.26 6.99
CA ASP A 48 6.59 -7.30 7.80
C ASP A 48 7.87 -7.08 6.97
N ASN A 49 7.85 -7.47 5.70
CA ASN A 49 9.01 -7.28 4.82
C ASN A 49 9.23 -5.82 4.43
N GLY A 50 8.16 -5.06 4.35
CA GLY A 50 8.17 -3.69 3.87
C GLY A 50 8.23 -2.61 4.95
N THR A 51 8.40 -3.00 6.22
CA THR A 51 8.43 -2.07 7.37
C THR A 51 9.69 -2.27 8.22
N PRO A 52 10.89 -2.14 7.63
CA PRO A 52 12.11 -2.18 8.42
C PRO A 52 12.15 -0.99 9.38
N ASP A 53 12.67 -1.23 10.59
CA ASP A 53 12.99 -0.21 11.60
C ASP A 53 11.80 0.65 12.13
N LEU A 54 10.54 0.21 11.89
CA LEU A 54 9.33 0.89 12.38
C LEU A 54 8.71 0.24 13.62
N ASP A 55 9.30 -0.82 14.15
CA ASP A 55 8.71 -1.59 15.25
C ASP A 55 8.40 -0.75 16.49
N ALA A 56 9.26 0.21 16.80
CA ALA A 56 9.08 1.05 18.00
C ALA A 56 7.91 2.03 17.84
N GLU A 57 7.80 2.69 16.69
CA GLU A 57 6.72 3.63 16.37
C GLU A 57 5.38 2.92 16.27
N LEU A 58 5.35 1.75 15.60
CA LEU A 58 4.14 0.94 15.46
C LEU A 58 3.69 0.38 16.81
N ALA A 59 4.62 -0.06 17.66
CA ALA A 59 4.31 -0.51 19.01
C ALA A 59 3.73 0.63 19.87
N ALA A 60 4.29 1.84 19.76
CA ALA A 60 3.78 3.01 20.47
C ALA A 60 2.37 3.39 20.00
N LEU A 61 2.11 3.43 18.69
CA LEU A 61 0.79 3.69 18.13
C LEU A 61 -0.24 2.65 18.60
N ASN A 62 0.14 1.38 18.66
CA ASN A 62 -0.74 0.29 19.08
C ASN A 62 -1.12 0.35 20.57
N THR A 63 -0.51 1.23 21.38
CA THR A 63 -0.94 1.48 22.77
C THR A 63 -2.10 2.46 22.88
N LEU A 64 -2.43 3.20 21.81
CA LEU A 64 -3.52 4.17 21.80
C LEU A 64 -4.88 3.47 21.71
N ALA A 65 -5.85 3.94 22.47
CA ALA A 65 -7.17 3.30 22.60
C ALA A 65 -7.93 3.11 21.27
N ASN A 66 -7.70 4.01 20.30
CA ASN A 66 -8.39 3.99 19.01
C ASN A 66 -7.47 3.60 17.85
N PHE A 67 -6.29 3.01 18.13
CA PHE A 67 -5.32 2.64 17.12
C PHE A 67 -4.96 1.16 17.24
N GLU A 68 -5.16 0.38 16.20
CA GLU A 68 -4.77 -1.03 16.16
C GLU A 68 -3.83 -1.27 14.98
N VAL A 69 -2.70 -1.93 15.26
CA VAL A 69 -1.71 -2.32 14.26
C VAL A 69 -1.69 -3.83 14.11
N ARG A 70 -1.75 -4.31 12.87
CA ARG A 70 -1.47 -5.72 12.53
C ARG A 70 -0.34 -5.81 11.51
N VAL A 71 0.43 -6.87 11.63
CA VAL A 71 1.54 -7.19 10.72
C VAL A 71 1.15 -8.41 9.90
N PHE A 72 1.19 -8.27 8.58
CA PHE A 72 0.87 -9.36 7.68
C PHE A 72 2.11 -10.21 7.41
N ASN A 73 1.94 -11.52 7.53
CA ASN A 73 2.92 -12.56 7.23
C ASN A 73 4.31 -12.30 7.86
N PRO A 74 4.38 -12.16 9.21
CA PRO A 74 5.62 -11.83 9.90
C PRO A 74 6.71 -12.87 9.68
N PHE A 75 7.95 -12.42 9.72
CA PHE A 75 9.11 -13.31 9.70
C PHE A 75 9.12 -14.21 10.94
N SER A 76 9.50 -15.48 10.76
CA SER A 76 9.65 -16.44 11.86
C SER A 76 10.73 -16.00 12.85
N LEU A 77 11.80 -15.36 12.33
CA LEU A 77 12.84 -14.70 13.10
C LEU A 77 12.86 -13.23 12.67
N ARG A 78 12.43 -12.34 13.54
CA ARG A 78 12.38 -10.91 13.21
C ARG A 78 13.70 -10.18 13.43
N SER A 79 14.65 -10.80 14.15
CA SER A 79 16.01 -10.25 14.36
C SER A 79 17.03 -11.39 14.45
N PRO A 80 17.97 -11.51 13.48
CA PRO A 80 17.98 -10.84 12.18
C PRO A 80 17.02 -11.51 11.18
N ARG A 81 16.21 -10.71 10.46
CA ARG A 81 15.20 -11.20 9.51
C ARG A 81 15.77 -12.09 8.39
N LEU A 82 17.02 -11.83 7.96
CA LEU A 82 17.69 -12.60 6.91
C LEU A 82 17.78 -14.12 7.20
N LEU A 83 17.87 -14.52 8.47
CA LEU A 83 17.91 -15.93 8.83
C LEU A 83 16.57 -16.66 8.63
N SER A 84 15.49 -15.95 8.47
CA SER A 84 14.19 -16.56 8.18
C SER A 84 14.08 -17.06 6.72
N TYR A 85 14.83 -16.45 5.77
CA TYR A 85 14.74 -16.84 4.35
C TYR A 85 15.08 -18.30 4.06
N PRO A 86 16.22 -18.86 4.54
CA PRO A 86 16.53 -20.27 4.30
C PRO A 86 15.57 -21.22 5.03
N LEU A 87 14.92 -20.76 6.10
CA LEU A 87 14.06 -21.62 6.93
C LEU A 87 12.63 -21.72 6.42
N ASP A 88 12.10 -20.66 5.77
CA ASP A 88 10.68 -20.56 5.43
C ASP A 88 10.42 -19.72 4.17
N PHE A 89 11.33 -19.78 3.20
CA PHE A 89 11.25 -19.02 1.96
C PHE A 89 9.90 -19.13 1.24
N PRO A 90 9.29 -20.32 1.09
CA PRO A 90 8.01 -20.43 0.37
C PRO A 90 6.88 -19.61 0.99
N ARG A 91 6.81 -19.47 2.32
CA ARG A 91 5.83 -18.63 2.99
C ARG A 91 6.24 -17.18 2.95
N ILE A 92 7.48 -16.89 3.34
CA ILE A 92 8.00 -15.52 3.42
C ILE A 92 7.93 -14.79 2.07
N ASN A 93 8.06 -15.49 0.95
CA ASN A 93 7.98 -14.89 -0.39
C ASN A 93 6.53 -14.55 -0.84
N ARG A 94 5.50 -14.91 -0.07
CA ARG A 94 4.10 -14.60 -0.39
C ARG A 94 3.64 -13.38 0.39
N ARG A 95 3.85 -12.19 -0.19
CA ARG A 95 3.62 -10.91 0.45
C ARG A 95 2.27 -10.29 0.14
N MET A 96 1.81 -9.41 1.03
CA MET A 96 0.68 -8.53 0.79
C MET A 96 1.14 -7.32 -0.01
N HIS A 97 0.91 -7.33 -1.33
CA HIS A 97 1.32 -6.21 -2.18
C HIS A 97 0.22 -5.15 -2.37
N ASN A 98 -0.89 -5.29 -1.66
CA ASN A 98 -2.03 -4.38 -1.69
C ASN A 98 -1.70 -3.04 -1.00
N LYS A 99 -2.26 -1.95 -1.54
CA LYS A 99 -2.19 -0.62 -0.94
C LYS A 99 -3.57 0.00 -0.99
N SER A 100 -4.08 0.36 0.17
CA SER A 100 -5.35 1.08 0.29
C SER A 100 -5.34 2.02 1.49
N PHE A 101 -6.07 3.12 1.38
CA PHE A 101 -6.27 4.10 2.44
C PHE A 101 -7.72 4.56 2.39
N THR A 102 -8.54 4.02 3.25
CA THR A 102 -10.00 4.26 3.28
C THR A 102 -10.36 5.10 4.50
N VAL A 103 -11.18 6.11 4.29
CA VAL A 103 -11.62 7.03 5.34
C VAL A 103 -13.14 7.03 5.42
N ASP A 104 -13.65 6.83 6.64
CA ASP A 104 -15.07 6.87 7.02
C ASP A 104 -16.00 5.98 6.18
N GLY A 105 -15.46 5.01 5.44
CA GLY A 105 -16.25 4.25 4.47
C GLY A 105 -16.78 5.08 3.30
N VAL A 106 -16.27 6.29 3.08
CA VAL A 106 -16.76 7.24 2.08
C VAL A 106 -15.79 7.40 0.92
N ALA A 107 -14.50 7.45 1.21
CA ALA A 107 -13.45 7.67 0.22
C ALA A 107 -12.29 6.69 0.42
N THR A 108 -11.72 6.23 -0.68
CA THR A 108 -10.56 5.34 -0.66
C THR A 108 -9.51 5.75 -1.68
N ILE A 109 -8.25 5.59 -1.34
CA ILE A 109 -7.12 5.67 -2.28
C ILE A 109 -6.59 4.25 -2.46
N VAL A 110 -6.62 3.76 -3.70
CA VAL A 110 -6.03 2.48 -4.10
C VAL A 110 -5.03 2.70 -5.23
N GLY A 111 -3.96 1.91 -5.25
CA GLY A 111 -2.97 2.04 -6.33
C GLY A 111 -1.66 1.31 -6.06
N GLY A 112 -0.60 1.72 -6.75
CA GLY A 112 0.73 1.13 -6.68
C GLY A 112 1.63 1.77 -5.64
N ARG A 113 1.34 3.01 -5.21
CA ARG A 113 2.24 3.81 -4.38
C ARG A 113 2.28 3.35 -2.93
N ASN A 114 3.46 2.96 -2.48
CA ASN A 114 3.75 2.72 -1.07
C ASN A 114 3.97 4.04 -0.31
N ILE A 115 4.38 3.96 0.96
CA ILE A 115 4.68 5.11 1.81
C ILE A 115 6.18 5.20 2.01
N GLY A 116 6.77 6.30 1.59
CA GLY A 116 8.20 6.61 1.68
C GLY A 116 8.60 7.73 0.71
N ASP A 117 9.69 8.42 0.99
CA ASP A 117 10.15 9.61 0.26
C ASP A 117 10.38 9.32 -1.23
N ILE A 118 10.89 8.14 -1.58
CA ILE A 118 11.10 7.70 -2.97
C ILE A 118 9.81 7.59 -3.81
N TYR A 119 8.65 7.41 -3.16
CA TYR A 119 7.35 7.33 -3.82
C TYR A 119 6.67 8.69 -3.97
N PHE A 120 7.16 9.73 -3.28
CA PHE A 120 6.55 11.06 -3.23
C PHE A 120 7.47 12.17 -3.75
N ALA A 121 8.45 11.81 -4.57
CA ALA A 121 9.39 12.73 -5.19
C ALA A 121 10.17 13.59 -4.18
N ARG A 122 10.51 13.02 -3.03
CA ARG A 122 11.32 13.64 -1.98
C ARG A 122 12.76 13.12 -1.96
N ASP A 123 13.00 11.97 -2.59
CA ASP A 123 14.36 11.46 -2.78
C ASP A 123 14.99 12.12 -4.01
N THR A 124 16.27 12.50 -3.89
CA THR A 124 17.00 13.16 -4.99
C THR A 124 17.71 12.16 -5.90
N GLU A 125 17.93 10.94 -5.45
CA GLU A 125 18.70 9.93 -6.18
C GLU A 125 17.80 8.93 -6.91
N VAL A 126 16.74 8.46 -6.26
CA VAL A 126 15.82 7.45 -6.80
C VAL A 126 14.37 7.89 -6.61
N GLN A 127 13.60 7.84 -7.67
CA GLN A 127 12.17 8.12 -7.60
C GLN A 127 11.39 7.03 -8.31
N TYR A 128 10.34 6.52 -7.66
CA TYR A 128 9.39 5.61 -8.26
C TYR A 128 8.16 6.35 -8.76
N SER A 129 7.76 6.01 -9.98
CA SER A 129 6.52 6.52 -10.58
C SER A 129 5.43 5.48 -10.43
N ASP A 130 4.41 5.81 -9.66
CA ASP A 130 3.25 4.96 -9.40
C ASP A 130 1.95 5.71 -9.68
N PHE A 131 0.88 4.95 -9.90
CA PHE A 131 -0.44 5.47 -10.15
C PHE A 131 -1.40 5.10 -9.01
N ASP A 132 -2.09 6.11 -8.48
CA ASP A 132 -3.14 5.97 -7.47
C ASP A 132 -4.45 6.51 -8.00
N VAL A 133 -5.55 5.93 -7.53
CA VAL A 133 -6.91 6.37 -7.78
C VAL A 133 -7.56 6.75 -6.47
N LEU A 134 -8.10 7.96 -6.40
CA LEU A 134 -9.05 8.36 -5.35
C LEU A 134 -10.45 8.00 -5.84
N ALA A 135 -11.16 7.18 -5.09
CA ALA A 135 -12.48 6.71 -5.43
C ALA A 135 -13.49 6.93 -4.30
N THR A 136 -14.76 7.07 -4.66
CA THR A 136 -15.92 7.12 -3.76
C THR A 136 -17.07 6.32 -4.35
N GLY A 137 -18.13 6.10 -3.59
CA GLY A 137 -19.29 5.30 -3.99
C GLY A 137 -19.10 3.81 -3.74
N ALA A 138 -19.84 2.96 -4.45
CA ALA A 138 -19.95 1.53 -4.15
C ALA A 138 -18.63 0.76 -4.07
N VAL A 139 -17.61 1.16 -4.83
CA VAL A 139 -16.29 0.51 -4.79
C VAL A 139 -15.59 0.65 -3.42
N VAL A 140 -15.96 1.63 -2.61
CA VAL A 140 -15.41 1.80 -1.26
C VAL A 140 -15.81 0.63 -0.37
N ASP A 141 -17.04 0.13 -0.49
CA ASP A 141 -17.51 -1.05 0.24
C ASP A 141 -16.72 -2.30 -0.16
N ASP A 142 -16.41 -2.47 -1.45
CA ASP A 142 -15.58 -3.58 -1.95
C ASP A 142 -14.16 -3.51 -1.38
N VAL A 143 -13.57 -2.31 -1.32
CA VAL A 143 -12.22 -2.10 -0.74
C VAL A 143 -12.23 -2.34 0.76
N ALA A 144 -13.27 -1.92 1.47
CA ALA A 144 -13.43 -2.17 2.91
C ALA A 144 -13.59 -3.67 3.21
N ALA A 145 -14.40 -4.38 2.42
CA ALA A 145 -14.57 -5.83 2.55
C ALA A 145 -13.24 -6.59 2.27
N ASP A 146 -12.49 -6.17 1.26
CA ASP A 146 -11.16 -6.72 0.97
C ASP A 146 -10.16 -6.41 2.08
N PHE A 147 -10.17 -5.20 2.63
CA PHE A 147 -9.37 -4.87 3.81
C PHE A 147 -9.70 -5.78 4.98
N ASP A 148 -10.99 -5.97 5.29
CA ASP A 148 -11.44 -6.82 6.39
C ASP A 148 -11.06 -8.30 6.19
N ALA A 149 -11.08 -8.79 4.95
CA ALA A 149 -10.62 -10.14 4.62
C ALA A 149 -9.12 -10.32 4.94
N TYR A 150 -8.28 -9.34 4.62
CA TYR A 150 -6.86 -9.35 4.96
C TYR A 150 -6.63 -9.16 6.46
N TRP A 151 -7.34 -8.20 7.08
CA TRP A 151 -7.26 -7.90 8.50
C TRP A 151 -7.58 -9.09 9.39
N ASN A 152 -8.62 -9.86 9.04
CA ASN A 152 -9.07 -11.02 9.79
C ASN A 152 -8.42 -12.34 9.33
N SER A 153 -7.47 -12.29 8.41
CA SER A 153 -6.80 -13.49 7.92
C SER A 153 -5.87 -14.10 8.96
N ALA A 154 -5.63 -15.40 8.85
CA ALA A 154 -4.66 -16.10 9.71
C ALA A 154 -3.22 -15.63 9.52
N SER A 155 -2.94 -14.81 8.49
CA SER A 155 -1.62 -14.23 8.23
C SER A 155 -1.44 -12.82 8.79
N ALA A 156 -2.49 -12.20 9.37
CA ALA A 156 -2.45 -10.89 10.01
C ALA A 156 -2.35 -11.04 11.54
N TYR A 157 -1.21 -10.70 12.08
CA TYR A 157 -0.91 -10.85 13.50
C TYR A 157 -1.03 -9.51 14.22
N PRO A 158 -1.72 -9.43 15.38
CA PRO A 158 -1.66 -8.26 16.26
C PRO A 158 -0.20 -7.90 16.59
N HIS A 159 0.14 -6.62 16.51
CA HIS A 159 1.53 -6.17 16.65
C HIS A 159 2.12 -6.50 18.03
N GLU A 160 1.32 -6.44 19.09
CA GLU A 160 1.71 -6.75 20.46
C GLU A 160 2.13 -8.22 20.67
N LEU A 161 1.77 -9.13 19.77
CA LEU A 161 2.25 -10.51 19.78
C LEU A 161 3.66 -10.66 19.20
N LEU A 162 4.15 -9.66 18.49
CA LEU A 162 5.42 -9.66 17.78
C LEU A 162 6.48 -8.78 18.44
N VAL A 163 6.05 -7.67 19.03
CA VAL A 163 6.90 -6.66 19.67
C VAL A 163 6.31 -6.30 21.03
N THR A 164 7.16 -6.25 22.04
CA THR A 164 6.73 -5.84 23.38
C THR A 164 6.25 -4.38 23.35
N PRO A 165 5.04 -4.08 23.83
CA PRO A 165 4.56 -2.71 23.90
C PRO A 165 5.52 -1.83 24.72
N PRO A 166 5.79 -0.59 24.28
CA PRO A 166 6.62 0.34 25.04
C PRO A 166 5.85 0.85 26.26
N THR A 167 6.60 1.40 27.22
CA THR A 167 6.02 2.00 28.43
C THR A 167 5.54 3.42 28.21
N ASP A 168 5.94 4.06 27.11
CA ASP A 168 5.62 5.45 26.76
C ASP A 168 5.64 5.68 25.24
N LEU A 169 5.33 6.88 24.81
CA LEU A 169 5.29 7.29 23.40
C LEU A 169 6.58 7.95 22.93
N SER A 170 7.67 7.88 23.70
CA SER A 170 8.92 8.62 23.40
C SER A 170 9.49 8.34 22.02
N ALA A 171 9.39 7.09 21.52
CA ALA A 171 9.83 6.72 20.17
C ALA A 171 9.04 7.46 19.10
N LEU A 172 7.73 7.59 19.28
CA LEU A 172 6.84 8.27 18.34
C LEU A 172 7.03 9.79 18.39
N ASP A 173 7.23 10.35 19.58
CA ASP A 173 7.50 11.79 19.76
C ASP A 173 8.86 12.16 19.14
N ALA A 174 9.89 11.32 19.31
CA ALA A 174 11.18 11.49 18.67
C ALA A 174 11.10 11.41 17.14
N ALA A 175 10.37 10.42 16.62
CA ALA A 175 10.14 10.26 15.19
C ALA A 175 9.37 11.45 14.58
N SER A 176 8.39 11.98 15.30
CA SER A 176 7.65 13.19 14.89
C SER A 176 8.55 14.42 14.84
N ALA A 177 9.43 14.59 15.84
CA ALA A 177 10.40 15.68 15.86
C ALA A 177 11.44 15.55 14.74
N GLU A 178 11.88 14.33 14.44
CA GLU A 178 12.79 14.03 13.31
C GLU A 178 12.18 14.46 11.97
N ALA A 179 10.93 14.07 11.72
CA ALA A 179 10.21 14.43 10.49
C ALA A 179 9.99 15.95 10.37
N GLU A 180 9.76 16.66 11.48
CA GLU A 180 9.60 18.12 11.50
C GLU A 180 10.91 18.88 11.32
N ALA A 181 12.02 18.31 11.74
CA ALA A 181 13.34 18.91 11.61
C ALA A 181 13.88 18.90 10.17
N ASP A 182 13.31 18.08 9.30
CA ASP A 182 13.68 18.03 7.89
C ASP A 182 13.24 19.35 7.20
N PRO A 183 14.17 20.17 6.70
CA PRO A 183 13.88 21.48 6.13
C PRO A 183 12.96 21.42 4.89
N ASP A 184 12.98 20.31 4.18
CA ASP A 184 12.19 20.12 2.96
C ASP A 184 10.75 19.66 3.27
N THR A 185 10.49 19.19 4.49
CA THR A 185 9.16 18.71 4.90
C THR A 185 8.12 19.82 4.82
N ALA A 186 8.42 21.01 5.32
CA ALA A 186 7.47 22.14 5.30
C ALA A 186 7.20 22.62 3.88
N ALA A 187 8.23 22.74 3.03
CA ALA A 187 8.09 23.15 1.63
C ALA A 187 7.27 22.12 0.84
N TYR A 188 7.53 20.83 1.05
CA TYR A 188 6.77 19.75 0.43
C TYR A 188 5.30 19.75 0.88
N ALA A 189 5.04 19.87 2.20
CA ALA A 189 3.68 19.94 2.75
C ALA A 189 2.90 21.12 2.14
N GLN A 190 3.54 22.27 1.99
CA GLN A 190 2.94 23.44 1.34
C GLN A 190 2.63 23.15 -0.14
N SER A 191 3.57 22.60 -0.90
CA SER A 191 3.39 22.24 -2.31
C SER A 191 2.22 21.25 -2.50
N VAL A 192 2.11 20.25 -1.64
CA VAL A 192 0.99 19.29 -1.66
C VAL A 192 -0.31 19.99 -1.31
N SER A 193 -0.31 20.85 -0.28
CA SER A 193 -1.49 21.60 0.15
C SER A 193 -2.01 22.51 -0.97
N ASP A 194 -1.12 23.12 -1.74
CA ASP A 194 -1.46 24.03 -2.84
C ASP A 194 -1.86 23.29 -4.12
N SER A 195 -1.73 21.97 -4.15
CA SER A 195 -2.10 21.18 -5.32
C SER A 195 -3.60 21.26 -5.61
N ARG A 196 -3.96 21.29 -6.91
CA ARG A 196 -5.37 21.35 -7.34
C ARG A 196 -6.21 20.21 -6.76
N LEU A 197 -5.62 19.02 -6.61
CA LEU A 197 -6.31 17.88 -6.05
C LEU A 197 -6.69 18.11 -4.59
N VAL A 198 -5.73 18.54 -3.76
CA VAL A 198 -5.98 18.78 -2.33
C VAL A 198 -6.93 19.95 -2.14
N GLN A 199 -6.74 21.05 -2.88
CA GLN A 199 -7.64 22.19 -2.84
C GLN A 199 -9.06 21.82 -3.29
N GLY A 200 -9.18 20.97 -4.31
CA GLY A 200 -10.47 20.46 -4.77
C GLY A 200 -11.18 19.58 -3.74
N ILE A 201 -10.43 18.74 -3.01
CA ILE A 201 -10.97 17.92 -1.90
C ILE A 201 -11.45 18.83 -0.77
N LEU A 202 -10.59 19.72 -0.26
CA LEU A 202 -10.91 20.59 0.86
C LEU A 202 -12.02 21.61 0.54
N GLY A 203 -12.07 22.09 -0.71
CA GLY A 203 -13.09 23.03 -1.17
C GLY A 203 -14.38 22.36 -1.68
N HIS A 204 -14.50 21.04 -1.63
CA HIS A 204 -15.65 20.30 -2.18
C HIS A 204 -15.91 20.60 -3.67
N THR A 205 -14.87 20.90 -4.43
CA THR A 205 -14.95 21.27 -5.86
C THR A 205 -14.28 20.26 -6.78
N LEU A 206 -13.80 19.12 -6.24
CA LEU A 206 -13.18 18.08 -7.04
C LEU A 206 -14.21 17.48 -8.00
N ALA A 207 -13.96 17.59 -9.31
CA ALA A 207 -14.75 16.89 -10.30
C ALA A 207 -14.42 15.39 -10.26
N LEU A 208 -15.44 14.56 -10.19
CA LEU A 208 -15.33 13.10 -10.21
C LEU A 208 -15.93 12.56 -11.51
N ASP A 209 -15.25 11.58 -12.10
CA ASP A 209 -15.78 10.80 -13.22
C ASP A 209 -16.58 9.62 -12.69
N TRP A 210 -17.87 9.56 -13.00
CA TRP A 210 -18.75 8.46 -12.60
C TRP A 210 -18.72 7.36 -13.64
N VAL A 211 -18.00 6.29 -13.32
CA VAL A 211 -17.79 5.14 -14.20
C VAL A 211 -17.98 3.83 -13.43
N PRO A 212 -18.37 2.74 -14.11
CA PRO A 212 -18.34 1.40 -13.50
C PRO A 212 -16.91 1.04 -13.09
N VAL A 213 -16.74 0.65 -11.83
CA VAL A 213 -15.44 0.26 -11.26
C VAL A 213 -15.58 -1.15 -10.66
N THR A 214 -14.58 -1.98 -10.85
CA THR A 214 -14.48 -3.30 -10.24
C THR A 214 -13.15 -3.43 -9.52
N LEU A 215 -13.18 -3.80 -8.25
CA LEU A 215 -11.98 -4.15 -7.48
C LEU A 215 -11.52 -5.55 -7.85
N LEU A 216 -10.24 -5.71 -8.13
CA LEU A 216 -9.58 -7.00 -8.22
C LEU A 216 -8.49 -7.06 -7.15
N SER A 217 -8.51 -8.09 -6.34
CA SER A 217 -7.55 -8.31 -5.26
C SER A 217 -7.24 -9.81 -5.15
N ASP A 218 -6.04 -10.12 -4.67
CA ASP A 218 -5.70 -11.49 -4.33
C ASP A 218 -6.36 -11.91 -3.01
N ASP A 219 -6.78 -13.16 -2.91
CA ASP A 219 -7.22 -13.73 -1.63
C ASP A 219 -6.07 -13.77 -0.62
N PRO A 220 -6.24 -13.30 0.63
CA PRO A 220 -5.19 -13.29 1.66
C PRO A 220 -4.63 -14.69 1.97
N ARG A 221 -5.40 -15.77 1.72
CA ARG A 221 -4.96 -17.16 1.88
C ARG A 221 -3.80 -17.53 0.95
N LYS A 222 -3.49 -16.71 -0.06
CA LYS A 222 -2.28 -16.89 -0.87
C LYS A 222 -1.01 -16.99 -0.02
N ALA A 223 -0.95 -16.27 1.10
CA ALA A 223 0.18 -16.33 2.03
C ALA A 223 0.42 -17.74 2.59
N LEU A 224 -0.64 -18.51 2.78
CA LEU A 224 -0.60 -19.89 3.26
C LEU A 224 -0.62 -20.95 2.13
N ALA A 225 -0.56 -20.52 0.87
CA ALA A 225 -0.72 -21.40 -0.30
C ALA A 225 -2.09 -22.11 -0.37
N ASP A 226 -3.12 -21.54 0.24
CA ASP A 226 -4.47 -22.11 0.35
C ASP A 226 -5.54 -21.21 -0.32
N ALA A 227 -5.10 -20.32 -1.21
CA ALA A 227 -6.04 -19.50 -1.98
C ALA A 227 -6.84 -20.36 -2.97
N PRO A 228 -8.17 -20.19 -3.05
CA PRO A 228 -8.99 -20.91 -4.01
C PRO A 228 -8.56 -20.63 -5.45
N ALA A 229 -8.73 -21.60 -6.32
CA ALA A 229 -8.45 -21.42 -7.74
C ALA A 229 -9.26 -20.24 -8.31
N GLY A 230 -8.60 -19.38 -9.07
CA GLY A 230 -9.24 -18.23 -9.71
C GLY A 230 -9.34 -16.96 -8.87
N THR A 231 -8.92 -16.97 -7.60
CA THR A 231 -8.99 -15.80 -6.71
C THR A 231 -7.75 -14.90 -6.76
N LEU A 232 -6.80 -15.18 -7.65
CA LEU A 232 -5.64 -14.33 -7.85
C LEU A 232 -5.89 -13.30 -8.95
N VAL A 233 -5.39 -12.09 -8.76
CA VAL A 233 -5.52 -10.98 -9.72
C VAL A 233 -5.10 -11.37 -11.13
N ALA A 234 -4.01 -12.12 -11.27
CA ALA A 234 -3.55 -12.59 -12.57
C ALA A 234 -4.60 -13.42 -13.32
N THR A 235 -5.35 -14.26 -12.59
CA THR A 235 -6.43 -15.06 -13.17
C THR A 235 -7.66 -14.20 -13.51
N ALA A 236 -8.00 -13.25 -12.64
CA ALA A 236 -9.12 -12.34 -12.86
C ALA A 236 -8.89 -11.35 -14.02
N LEU A 237 -7.64 -10.94 -14.26
CA LEU A 237 -7.27 -10.06 -15.39
C LEU A 237 -7.33 -10.76 -16.74
N ALA A 238 -7.10 -12.07 -16.82
CA ALA A 238 -7.02 -12.79 -18.09
C ALA A 238 -8.25 -12.64 -18.99
N PRO A 239 -9.52 -12.71 -18.49
CA PRO A 239 -10.71 -12.46 -19.30
C PRO A 239 -10.80 -11.02 -19.80
N LEU A 240 -10.37 -10.03 -18.99
CA LEU A 240 -10.39 -8.62 -19.38
C LEU A 240 -9.43 -8.36 -20.54
N VAL A 241 -8.20 -8.89 -20.47
CA VAL A 241 -7.23 -8.82 -21.58
C VAL A 241 -7.80 -9.48 -22.83
N GLY A 242 -8.50 -10.60 -22.69
CA GLY A 242 -9.16 -11.29 -23.80
C GLY A 242 -10.29 -10.50 -24.48
N GLN A 243 -10.85 -9.49 -23.84
CA GLN A 243 -11.89 -8.61 -24.40
C GLN A 243 -11.33 -7.43 -25.21
N ALA A 244 -10.02 -7.20 -25.18
CA ALA A 244 -9.41 -6.11 -25.91
C ALA A 244 -9.71 -6.22 -27.42
N ARG A 245 -9.99 -5.07 -28.08
CA ARG A 245 -10.35 -5.01 -29.50
C ARG A 245 -9.36 -4.20 -30.34
N GLN A 246 -8.63 -3.27 -29.74
CA GLN A 246 -7.75 -2.34 -30.45
C GLN A 246 -6.33 -2.35 -29.90
N SER A 247 -6.17 -2.24 -28.56
CA SER A 247 -4.84 -2.18 -27.96
C SER A 247 -4.81 -2.79 -26.56
N ILE A 248 -3.63 -3.22 -26.18
CA ILE A 248 -3.24 -3.61 -24.82
C ILE A 248 -2.01 -2.81 -24.49
N ASP A 249 -2.09 -1.93 -23.50
CA ASP A 249 -1.00 -1.13 -22.99
C ASP A 249 -0.70 -1.58 -21.56
N VAL A 250 0.51 -2.06 -21.31
CA VAL A 250 0.96 -2.57 -20.01
C VAL A 250 2.06 -1.66 -19.49
N ILE A 251 1.90 -1.16 -18.27
CA ILE A 251 2.94 -0.44 -17.53
C ILE A 251 3.22 -1.23 -16.26
N SER A 252 4.43 -1.77 -16.14
CA SER A 252 4.82 -2.58 -14.98
C SER A 252 6.32 -2.53 -14.79
N ALA A 253 6.77 -2.15 -13.60
CA ALA A 253 8.19 -2.12 -13.26
C ALA A 253 8.86 -3.51 -13.43
N TYR A 254 8.14 -4.56 -13.06
CA TYR A 254 8.59 -5.95 -13.14
C TYR A 254 7.68 -6.74 -14.08
N PHE A 255 7.98 -6.71 -15.37
CA PHE A 255 7.16 -7.38 -16.36
C PHE A 255 7.59 -8.85 -16.50
N VAL A 256 6.96 -9.72 -15.71
CA VAL A 256 7.22 -11.16 -15.71
C VAL A 256 5.93 -11.92 -16.08
N PRO A 257 5.51 -11.92 -17.35
CA PRO A 257 4.25 -12.51 -17.79
C PRO A 257 4.22 -14.04 -17.74
N GLY A 258 5.37 -14.68 -17.57
CA GLY A 258 5.51 -16.12 -17.71
C GLY A 258 5.21 -16.61 -19.13
N ARG A 259 5.22 -17.93 -19.33
CA ARG A 259 4.95 -18.53 -20.64
C ARG A 259 3.52 -18.18 -21.11
N GLU A 260 2.54 -18.42 -20.28
CA GLU A 260 1.12 -18.25 -20.66
C GLU A 260 0.80 -16.78 -20.96
N GLY A 261 1.24 -15.82 -20.14
CA GLY A 261 1.05 -14.39 -20.40
C GLY A 261 1.74 -13.94 -21.69
N THR A 262 2.95 -14.42 -21.94
CA THR A 262 3.68 -14.14 -23.20
C THR A 262 2.92 -14.67 -24.41
N GLU A 263 2.45 -15.90 -24.35
CA GLU A 263 1.68 -16.52 -25.45
C GLU A 263 0.38 -15.77 -25.72
N ARG A 264 -0.34 -15.35 -24.68
CA ARG A 264 -1.57 -14.54 -24.80
C ARG A 264 -1.32 -13.19 -25.46
N LEU A 265 -0.30 -12.44 -25.02
CA LEU A 265 0.05 -11.15 -25.60
C LEU A 265 0.53 -11.28 -27.05
N ALA A 266 1.36 -12.29 -27.33
CA ALA A 266 1.79 -12.59 -28.69
C ALA A 266 0.63 -13.03 -29.60
N PHE A 267 -0.33 -13.77 -29.08
CA PHE A 267 -1.55 -14.11 -29.81
C PHE A 267 -2.37 -12.84 -30.13
N ALA A 268 -2.61 -11.98 -29.16
CA ALA A 268 -3.31 -10.71 -29.38
C ALA A 268 -2.64 -9.86 -30.47
N ALA A 269 -1.31 -9.75 -30.43
CA ALA A 269 -0.56 -9.02 -31.46
C ALA A 269 -0.72 -9.66 -32.86
N ARG A 270 -0.69 -10.99 -32.94
CA ARG A 270 -0.96 -11.70 -34.22
C ARG A 270 -2.38 -11.51 -34.75
N GLN A 271 -3.35 -11.24 -33.87
CA GLN A 271 -4.71 -10.86 -34.25
C GLN A 271 -4.85 -9.40 -34.66
N GLY A 272 -3.77 -8.65 -34.71
CA GLY A 272 -3.76 -7.23 -35.14
C GLY A 272 -3.96 -6.22 -34.02
N LEU A 273 -4.00 -6.63 -32.76
CA LEU A 273 -4.05 -5.67 -31.64
C LEU A 273 -2.68 -5.00 -31.47
N ARG A 274 -2.69 -3.73 -31.16
CA ARG A 274 -1.47 -3.02 -30.77
C ARG A 274 -1.13 -3.36 -29.32
N VAL A 275 -0.03 -4.08 -29.11
CA VAL A 275 0.48 -4.42 -27.79
C VAL A 275 1.70 -3.56 -27.47
N ARG A 276 1.66 -2.80 -26.37
CA ARG A 276 2.78 -2.00 -25.87
C ARG A 276 3.08 -2.37 -24.42
N VAL A 277 4.35 -2.47 -24.10
CA VAL A 277 4.81 -2.73 -22.73
C VAL A 277 5.86 -1.68 -22.38
N LEU A 278 5.64 -0.99 -21.26
CA LEU A 278 6.62 -0.13 -20.60
C LEU A 278 7.06 -0.83 -19.31
N THR A 279 8.35 -1.13 -19.21
CA THR A 279 8.94 -1.79 -18.04
C THR A 279 10.33 -1.21 -17.74
N ASN A 280 10.86 -1.45 -16.55
CA ASN A 280 12.20 -1.02 -16.20
C ASN A 280 13.26 -1.69 -17.09
N SER A 281 14.37 -0.96 -17.34
CA SER A 281 15.60 -1.56 -17.88
C SER A 281 16.32 -2.37 -16.80
N LEU A 282 17.33 -3.14 -17.19
CA LEU A 282 18.16 -3.89 -16.23
C LEU A 282 18.93 -2.97 -15.29
N GLU A 283 19.28 -1.75 -15.74
CA GLU A 283 19.98 -0.76 -14.92
C GLU A 283 19.06 -0.05 -13.92
N ALA A 284 17.76 0.02 -14.24
CA ALA A 284 16.77 0.71 -13.42
C ALA A 284 16.01 -0.23 -12.45
N THR A 285 16.34 -1.53 -12.46
CA THR A 285 15.71 -2.49 -11.55
C THR A 285 16.51 -2.61 -10.26
N ASP A 286 15.80 -2.64 -9.12
CA ASP A 286 16.34 -2.94 -7.79
C ASP A 286 16.38 -4.45 -7.50
N VAL A 287 15.83 -5.28 -8.39
CA VAL A 287 15.84 -6.74 -8.30
C VAL A 287 16.79 -7.31 -9.34
N LEU A 288 17.86 -7.96 -8.87
CA LEU A 288 18.74 -8.69 -9.79
C LEU A 288 17.95 -9.79 -10.53
N PRO A 289 18.15 -9.94 -11.85
CA PRO A 289 17.54 -11.03 -12.59
C PRO A 289 17.98 -12.37 -11.99
N VAL A 290 17.02 -13.20 -11.61
CA VAL A 290 17.26 -14.58 -11.15
C VAL A 290 17.33 -15.50 -12.36
#